data_655aa49b5f5ae3741adfece5454fb8e7
#
_entry.id   655aa49b5f5ae3741adfece5454fb8e7
#
_cell.length_a   1.000
_cell.length_b   1.000
_cell.length_c   1.000
_cell.angle_alpha   90.00
_cell.angle_beta   90.00
_cell.angle_gamma   90.00
#
_symmetry.space_group_name_H-M   'P 1'
#
loop_
_entity.id
_entity.type
_entity.pdbx_description
1 polymer ?
#
loop_
_entity_poly.entity_id
_entity_poly.type
_entity_poly.pdbx_seq_one_letter_code
_entity_poly.pdbx_strand_id
1 'polypeptide(L)'
;VQVYEIGTRFMIDSGWIVPMQQMIDADSYDVSEIEPNLAAYYTIDNELYSMPFNSSTPIMYYNKDMFDKAGITEIPDSLEGIGEIGQDLLDKGGAGEVMSLGIYGWFFEQFIGKQGLEYANNGNGRKEAATAVAFDENSAAKNILTAWKDLNDKGFAPVVGKGGDAGLADFSAGKSAITLGSTASLKQILQDVNGKF
;
A
#
# COMPACT_ATOMS: atom_id res chain seq x y z
N VAL A 1 -3.45 24.12 -1.62
CA VAL A 1 -2.81 23.47 -0.47
C VAL A 1 -2.77 21.97 -0.73
N GLN A 2 -1.63 21.33 -0.46
CA GLN A 2 -1.53 19.88 -0.51
C GLN A 2 -1.98 19.28 0.82
N VAL A 3 -2.89 18.33 0.76
CA VAL A 3 -3.45 17.63 1.92
C VAL A 3 -3.45 16.13 1.62
N TYR A 4 -3.10 15.32 2.61
CA TYR A 4 -3.27 13.87 2.48
C TYR A 4 -4.74 13.49 2.35
N GLU A 5 -5.04 12.46 1.59
CA GLU A 5 -6.39 11.97 1.29
C GLU A 5 -7.22 11.72 2.55
N ILE A 6 -6.62 11.24 3.62
CA ILE A 6 -7.29 11.00 4.91
C ILE A 6 -7.83 12.28 5.55
N GLY A 7 -7.32 13.44 5.15
CA GLY A 7 -7.78 14.75 5.59
C GLY A 7 -9.01 15.28 4.84
N THR A 8 -9.48 14.62 3.80
CA THR A 8 -10.55 15.12 2.92
C THR A 8 -11.81 15.47 3.70
N ARG A 9 -12.32 14.56 4.52
CA ARG A 9 -13.54 14.81 5.31
C ARG A 9 -13.38 15.97 6.27
N PHE A 10 -12.24 16.03 6.98
CA PHE A 10 -11.94 17.14 7.88
C PHE A 10 -11.93 18.49 7.18
N MET A 11 -11.32 18.56 5.98
CA MET A 11 -11.29 19.80 5.21
C MET A 11 -12.68 20.24 4.75
N ILE A 12 -13.54 19.29 4.34
CA ILE A 12 -14.93 19.57 3.98
C ILE A 12 -15.69 20.12 5.19
N ASP A 13 -15.63 19.43 6.32
CA ASP A 13 -16.36 19.81 7.55
C ASP A 13 -15.88 21.14 8.13
N SER A 14 -14.63 21.50 7.89
CA SER A 14 -14.07 22.79 8.32
C SER A 14 -14.70 24.00 7.64
N GLY A 15 -15.25 23.83 6.44
CA GLY A 15 -15.75 24.91 5.60
C GLY A 15 -14.66 25.87 5.09
N TRP A 16 -13.39 25.52 5.21
CA TRP A 16 -12.26 26.37 4.80
C TRP A 16 -11.86 26.20 3.34
N ILE A 17 -12.40 25.19 2.67
CA ILE A 17 -12.10 24.91 1.27
C ILE A 17 -13.28 25.20 0.37
N VAL A 18 -12.99 25.54 -0.86
CA VAL A 18 -13.95 25.61 -1.94
C VAL A 18 -13.83 24.32 -2.76
N PRO A 19 -14.94 23.62 -3.05
CA PRO A 19 -14.89 22.47 -3.92
C PRO A 19 -14.22 22.79 -5.25
N MET A 20 -13.29 21.96 -5.68
CA MET A 20 -12.65 22.12 -7.00
C MET A 20 -13.66 22.05 -8.15
N GLN A 21 -14.78 21.35 -7.95
CA GLN A 21 -15.85 21.29 -8.93
C GLN A 21 -16.31 22.68 -9.40
N GLN A 22 -16.40 23.65 -8.49
CA GLN A 22 -16.79 25.01 -8.84
C GLN A 22 -15.79 25.71 -9.79
N MET A 23 -14.49 25.44 -9.62
CA MET A 23 -13.45 25.98 -10.51
C MET A 23 -13.46 25.27 -11.85
N ILE A 24 -13.63 23.94 -11.83
CA ILE A 24 -13.75 23.11 -13.02
C ILE A 24 -14.92 23.58 -13.90
N ASP A 25 -16.07 23.80 -13.29
CA ASP A 25 -17.26 24.26 -14.00
C ASP A 25 -17.09 25.67 -14.55
N ALA A 26 -16.51 26.59 -13.76
CA ALA A 26 -16.27 27.98 -14.18
C ALA A 26 -15.32 28.08 -15.36
N ASP A 27 -14.26 27.28 -15.38
CA ASP A 27 -13.23 27.31 -16.40
C ASP A 27 -13.50 26.29 -17.54
N SER A 28 -14.55 25.47 -17.42
CA SER A 28 -14.81 24.34 -18.31
C SER A 28 -13.58 23.42 -18.45
N TYR A 29 -12.89 23.18 -17.33
CA TYR A 29 -11.67 22.42 -17.30
C TYR A 29 -11.93 20.92 -17.52
N ASP A 30 -11.20 20.31 -18.44
CA ASP A 30 -11.35 18.87 -18.73
C ASP A 30 -10.62 18.03 -17.68
N VAL A 31 -11.36 17.20 -16.98
CA VAL A 31 -10.89 16.25 -15.96
C VAL A 31 -10.98 14.79 -16.41
N SER A 32 -11.29 14.55 -17.68
CA SER A 32 -11.51 13.19 -18.19
C SER A 32 -10.27 12.29 -18.16
N GLU A 33 -9.07 12.88 -18.07
CA GLU A 33 -7.81 12.13 -17.94
C GLU A 33 -7.52 11.68 -16.51
N ILE A 34 -8.28 12.16 -15.52
CA ILE A 34 -8.11 11.70 -14.13
C ILE A 34 -8.64 10.27 -14.00
N GLU A 35 -7.80 9.38 -13.46
CA GLU A 35 -8.22 7.99 -13.17
C GLU A 35 -9.52 7.99 -12.37
N PRO A 36 -10.60 7.33 -12.86
CA PRO A 36 -11.92 7.42 -12.25
C PRO A 36 -11.97 7.00 -10.77
N ASN A 37 -11.19 5.98 -10.39
CA ASN A 37 -11.15 5.54 -9.00
C ASN A 37 -10.50 6.58 -8.07
N LEU A 38 -9.52 7.34 -8.56
CA LEU A 38 -8.93 8.45 -7.83
C LEU A 38 -9.91 9.62 -7.72
N ALA A 39 -10.54 10.00 -8.83
CA ALA A 39 -11.56 11.06 -8.81
C ALA A 39 -12.71 10.72 -7.86
N ALA A 40 -13.19 9.46 -7.89
CA ALA A 40 -14.26 8.99 -7.02
C ALA A 40 -13.94 9.12 -5.53
N TYR A 41 -12.67 8.94 -5.12
CA TYR A 41 -12.28 9.12 -3.72
C TYR A 41 -12.51 10.57 -3.25
N TYR A 42 -12.18 11.55 -4.07
CA TYR A 42 -12.27 12.99 -3.75
C TYR A 42 -13.65 13.59 -4.10
N THR A 43 -14.55 12.81 -4.69
CA THR A 43 -15.92 13.21 -5.01
C THR A 43 -16.86 12.79 -3.90
N ILE A 44 -17.54 13.75 -3.28
CA ILE A 44 -18.54 13.53 -2.23
C ILE A 44 -19.78 14.31 -2.64
N ASP A 45 -20.95 13.68 -2.58
CA ASP A 45 -22.23 14.24 -2.99
C ASP A 45 -22.22 14.83 -4.42
N ASN A 46 -21.51 14.17 -5.34
CA ASN A 46 -21.28 14.57 -6.74
C ASN A 46 -20.44 15.85 -6.92
N GLU A 47 -19.76 16.33 -5.90
CA GLU A 47 -18.81 17.43 -6.00
C GLU A 47 -17.39 16.92 -5.83
N LEU A 48 -16.49 17.24 -6.76
CA LEU A 48 -15.05 17.00 -6.63
C LEU A 48 -14.45 18.08 -5.73
N TYR A 49 -14.08 17.69 -4.51
CA TYR A 49 -13.53 18.63 -3.52
C TYR A 49 -12.08 18.98 -3.71
N SER A 50 -11.28 18.06 -4.23
CA SER A 50 -9.85 18.29 -4.48
C SER A 50 -9.37 17.53 -5.71
N MET A 51 -8.34 18.05 -6.36
CA MET A 51 -7.67 17.38 -7.49
C MET A 51 -6.65 16.37 -6.97
N PRO A 52 -6.66 15.12 -7.44
CA PRO A 52 -5.54 14.22 -7.20
C PRO A 52 -4.25 14.81 -7.78
N PHE A 53 -3.21 14.91 -6.96
CA PHE A 53 -1.92 15.45 -7.42
C PHE A 53 -0.89 14.35 -7.59
N ASN A 54 -0.69 13.53 -6.57
CA ASN A 54 0.17 12.35 -6.60
C ASN A 54 -0.41 11.32 -5.62
N SER A 55 -0.55 10.08 -6.08
CA SER A 55 -1.12 9.01 -5.27
C SER A 55 -0.15 7.86 -5.19
N SER A 56 0.18 7.45 -3.97
CA SER A 56 0.92 6.23 -3.75
C SER A 56 0.01 5.02 -3.99
N THR A 57 0.51 4.05 -4.74
CA THR A 57 -0.14 2.75 -4.86
C THR A 57 0.81 1.71 -4.28
N PRO A 58 0.35 0.86 -3.34
CA PRO A 58 1.20 -0.19 -2.80
C PRO A 58 1.46 -1.24 -3.88
N ILE A 59 2.72 -1.57 -4.06
CA ILE A 59 3.14 -2.65 -4.94
C ILE A 59 4.17 -3.53 -4.24
N MET A 60 4.24 -4.77 -4.67
CA MET A 60 5.25 -5.70 -4.26
C MET A 60 6.44 -5.62 -5.22
N TYR A 61 7.60 -5.33 -4.70
CA TYR A 61 8.86 -5.45 -5.41
C TYR A 61 9.46 -6.82 -5.08
N TYR A 62 9.93 -7.52 -6.10
CA TYR A 62 10.57 -8.81 -5.90
C TYR A 62 11.87 -8.94 -6.72
N ASN A 63 12.82 -9.66 -6.19
CA ASN A 63 14.08 -9.95 -6.86
C ASN A 63 13.88 -11.12 -7.84
N LYS A 64 13.79 -10.78 -9.12
CA LYS A 64 13.51 -11.74 -10.17
C LYS A 64 14.57 -12.85 -10.23
N ASP A 65 15.84 -12.52 -10.01
CA ASP A 65 16.93 -13.50 -10.06
C ASP A 65 16.78 -14.57 -8.96
N MET A 66 16.33 -14.16 -7.75
CA MET A 66 16.08 -15.08 -6.65
C MET A 66 14.87 -15.99 -6.95
N PHE A 67 13.82 -15.46 -7.54
CA PHE A 67 12.66 -16.23 -7.96
C PHE A 67 13.01 -17.23 -9.05
N ASP A 68 13.73 -16.80 -10.08
CA ASP A 68 14.19 -17.67 -11.17
C ASP A 68 15.08 -18.81 -10.65
N LYS A 69 16.05 -18.52 -9.76
CA LYS A 69 16.89 -19.54 -9.12
C LYS A 69 16.09 -20.53 -8.28
N ALA A 70 15.05 -20.05 -7.60
CA ALA A 70 14.15 -20.92 -6.82
C ALA A 70 13.18 -21.72 -7.70
N GLY A 71 13.09 -21.42 -9.00
CA GLY A 71 12.16 -22.04 -9.93
C GLY A 71 10.72 -21.58 -9.74
N ILE A 72 10.51 -20.40 -9.15
CA ILE A 72 9.20 -19.82 -8.88
C ILE A 72 8.78 -18.97 -10.09
N THR A 73 7.73 -19.40 -10.77
CA THR A 73 7.19 -18.74 -11.97
C THR A 73 5.90 -17.94 -11.69
N GLU A 74 5.18 -18.31 -10.63
CA GLU A 74 3.97 -17.62 -10.22
C GLU A 74 4.28 -16.70 -9.05
N ILE A 75 3.99 -15.41 -9.22
CA ILE A 75 4.25 -14.41 -8.21
C ILE A 75 3.07 -14.40 -7.23
N PRO A 76 3.29 -14.58 -5.92
CA PRO A 76 2.20 -14.60 -4.95
C PRO A 76 1.54 -13.23 -4.84
N ASP A 77 0.25 -13.23 -4.60
CA ASP A 77 -0.56 -12.03 -4.44
C ASP A 77 -1.09 -11.84 -3.01
N SER A 78 -0.66 -12.67 -2.08
CA SER A 78 -1.08 -12.69 -0.67
C SER A 78 0.08 -13.01 0.26
N LEU A 79 -0.06 -12.67 1.54
CA LEU A 79 0.94 -12.99 2.57
C LEU A 79 1.05 -14.50 2.77
N GLU A 80 -0.07 -15.21 2.68
CA GLU A 80 -0.12 -16.67 2.74
C GLU A 80 0.66 -17.29 1.58
N GLY A 81 0.45 -16.80 0.35
CA GLY A 81 1.18 -17.25 -0.83
C GLY A 81 2.68 -17.00 -0.73
N ILE A 82 3.11 -15.87 -0.12
CA ILE A 82 4.52 -15.64 0.21
C ILE A 82 5.03 -16.72 1.18
N GLY A 83 4.22 -17.11 2.15
CA GLY A 83 4.54 -18.17 3.11
C GLY A 83 4.71 -19.56 2.49
N GLU A 84 4.05 -19.83 1.36
CA GLU A 84 4.16 -21.10 0.63
C GLU A 84 5.49 -21.22 -0.13
N ILE A 85 5.96 -20.13 -0.71
CA ILE A 85 7.21 -20.11 -1.49
C ILE A 85 8.45 -19.75 -0.67
N GLY A 86 8.27 -19.32 0.58
CA GLY A 86 9.34 -18.72 1.36
C GLY A 86 10.54 -19.63 1.58
N GLN A 87 10.32 -20.91 1.85
CA GLN A 87 11.41 -21.86 2.06
C GLN A 87 12.24 -22.06 0.79
N ASP A 88 11.59 -22.12 -0.38
CA ASP A 88 12.30 -22.26 -1.65
C ASP A 88 13.16 -21.02 -1.98
N LEU A 89 12.69 -19.82 -1.63
CA LEU A 89 13.47 -18.59 -1.78
C LEU A 89 14.73 -18.60 -0.92
N LEU A 90 14.65 -19.12 0.32
CA LEU A 90 15.82 -19.26 1.18
C LEU A 90 16.79 -20.34 0.68
N ASP A 91 16.27 -21.54 0.41
CA ASP A 91 17.10 -22.72 0.13
C ASP A 91 17.70 -22.71 -1.28
N LYS A 92 16.96 -22.20 -2.27
CA LYS A 92 17.33 -22.24 -3.69
C LYS A 92 17.57 -20.86 -4.28
N GLY A 93 16.78 -19.86 -3.87
CA GLY A 93 16.85 -18.49 -4.38
C GLY A 93 18.09 -17.74 -3.91
N GLY A 94 18.65 -18.14 -2.77
CA GLY A 94 19.80 -17.48 -2.15
C GLY A 94 19.40 -16.21 -1.38
N ALA A 95 18.14 -16.06 -1.03
CA ALA A 95 17.66 -14.97 -0.18
C ALA A 95 18.16 -15.17 1.27
N GLY A 96 18.58 -14.10 1.92
CA GLY A 96 18.84 -14.09 3.35
C GLY A 96 17.57 -13.98 4.18
N GLU A 97 16.55 -13.34 3.60
CA GLU A 97 15.19 -13.16 4.14
C GLU A 97 14.19 -13.27 2.99
N VAL A 98 13.00 -13.80 3.26
CA VAL A 98 11.97 -13.89 2.22
C VAL A 98 11.40 -12.51 1.94
N MET A 99 10.98 -11.79 2.98
CA MET A 99 10.40 -10.46 2.84
C MET A 99 10.94 -9.51 3.91
N SER A 100 11.31 -8.31 3.49
CA SER A 100 11.61 -7.21 4.39
C SER A 100 10.45 -6.22 4.40
N LEU A 101 9.84 -5.99 5.55
CA LEU A 101 8.69 -5.12 5.69
C LEU A 101 8.76 -4.33 6.99
N GLY A 102 8.70 -3.00 6.87
CA GLY A 102 8.61 -2.11 8.01
C GLY A 102 7.21 -2.10 8.63
N ILE A 103 7.13 -1.88 9.94
CA ILE A 103 5.85 -1.63 10.61
C ILE A 103 5.36 -0.23 10.23
N TYR A 104 4.30 -0.18 9.44
CA TYR A 104 3.74 1.06 8.95
C TYR A 104 2.22 0.95 8.78
N GLY A 105 1.47 1.85 9.39
CA GLY A 105 -0.01 1.81 9.40
C GLY A 105 -0.62 1.79 8.00
N TRP A 106 -0.01 2.50 7.05
CA TRP A 106 -0.46 2.52 5.66
C TRP A 106 -0.51 1.12 5.03
N PHE A 107 0.48 0.25 5.27
CA PHE A 107 0.41 -1.14 4.76
C PHE A 107 -0.76 -1.91 5.37
N PHE A 108 -1.02 -1.71 6.67
CA PHE A 108 -2.16 -2.33 7.33
C PHE A 108 -3.50 -1.90 6.71
N GLU A 109 -3.65 -0.61 6.45
CA GLU A 109 -4.83 -0.06 5.76
C GLU A 109 -4.98 -0.64 4.36
N GLN A 110 -3.89 -0.71 3.59
CA GLN A 110 -3.90 -1.27 2.24
C GLN A 110 -4.25 -2.75 2.21
N PHE A 111 -3.76 -3.54 3.17
CA PHE A 111 -4.14 -4.94 3.29
C PHE A 111 -5.62 -5.13 3.64
N ILE A 112 -6.21 -4.24 4.44
CA ILE A 112 -7.65 -4.24 4.70
C ILE A 112 -8.42 -3.93 3.41
N GLY A 113 -8.03 -2.86 2.72
CA GLY A 113 -8.63 -2.49 1.45
C GLY A 113 -8.56 -3.57 0.38
N LYS A 114 -7.43 -4.30 0.31
CA LYS A 114 -7.26 -5.43 -0.63
C LYS A 114 -8.26 -6.57 -0.37
N GLN A 115 -8.72 -6.73 0.85
CA GLN A 115 -9.78 -7.69 1.19
C GLN A 115 -11.20 -7.21 0.82
N GLY A 116 -11.33 -5.97 0.30
CA GLY A 116 -12.62 -5.36 0.02
C GLY A 116 -13.41 -4.96 1.28
N LEU A 117 -12.72 -4.78 2.40
CA LEU A 117 -13.32 -4.49 3.70
C LEU A 117 -13.03 -3.05 4.14
N GLU A 118 -13.88 -2.52 5.01
CA GLU A 118 -13.71 -1.17 5.55
C GLU A 118 -12.74 -1.17 6.74
N TYR A 119 -11.90 -0.15 6.78
CA TYR A 119 -11.01 0.14 7.90
C TYR A 119 -11.76 0.84 9.05
N ALA A 120 -12.63 1.80 8.71
CA ALA A 120 -13.43 2.56 9.64
C ALA A 120 -14.88 2.65 9.16
N ASN A 121 -15.80 2.95 10.06
CA ASN A 121 -17.21 3.14 9.73
C ASN A 121 -17.45 4.38 8.85
N ASN A 122 -18.71 4.62 8.49
CA ASN A 122 -19.15 5.73 7.64
C ASN A 122 -18.45 5.78 6.27
N GLY A 123 -18.23 4.60 5.66
CA GLY A 123 -17.53 4.48 4.38
C GLY A 123 -16.07 4.93 4.47
N ASN A 124 -15.35 4.47 5.47
CA ASN A 124 -14.00 4.92 5.82
C ASN A 124 -13.94 6.43 6.12
N GLY A 125 -14.94 6.96 6.82
CA GLY A 125 -15.02 8.36 7.19
C GLY A 125 -15.34 9.33 6.06
N ARG A 126 -15.81 8.83 4.90
CA ARG A 126 -16.11 9.67 3.73
C ARG A 126 -17.53 10.22 3.75
N LYS A 127 -18.50 9.41 4.19
CA LYS A 127 -19.91 9.85 4.29
C LYS A 127 -20.09 10.83 5.44
N GLU A 128 -19.54 10.51 6.57
CA GLU A 128 -19.48 11.32 7.79
C GLU A 128 -18.16 11.04 8.48
N ALA A 129 -17.79 11.86 9.48
CA ALA A 129 -16.59 11.60 10.27
C ALA A 129 -16.62 10.20 10.87
N ALA A 130 -15.52 9.47 10.77
CA ALA A 130 -15.39 8.16 11.38
C ALA A 130 -15.44 8.28 12.90
N THR A 131 -16.21 7.42 13.56
CA THR A 131 -16.36 7.37 15.01
C THR A 131 -15.89 6.06 15.61
N ALA A 132 -15.66 5.05 14.77
CA ALA A 132 -15.18 3.72 15.15
C ALA A 132 -14.35 3.09 14.03
N VAL A 133 -13.46 2.19 14.40
CA VAL A 133 -12.85 1.28 13.45
C VAL A 133 -13.86 0.21 13.03
N ALA A 134 -13.66 -0.41 11.87
CA ALA A 134 -14.50 -1.50 11.37
C ALA A 134 -13.72 -2.82 11.27
N PHE A 135 -12.40 -2.76 11.24
CA PHE A 135 -11.55 -3.92 11.03
C PHE A 135 -11.52 -4.91 12.21
N ASP A 136 -11.96 -4.52 13.40
CA ASP A 136 -12.10 -5.39 14.57
C ASP A 136 -13.33 -6.29 14.50
N GLU A 137 -14.39 -5.85 13.80
CA GLU A 137 -15.63 -6.59 13.63
C GLU A 137 -15.66 -7.48 12.38
N ASN A 138 -14.96 -7.04 11.31
CA ASN A 138 -15.03 -7.69 10.00
C ASN A 138 -13.91 -8.72 9.72
N SER A 139 -13.15 -9.12 10.71
CA SER A 139 -12.05 -10.08 10.63
C SER A 139 -10.82 -9.65 9.81
N ALA A 140 -10.83 -8.48 9.17
CA ALA A 140 -9.73 -8.05 8.29
C ALA A 140 -8.40 -7.97 9.03
N ALA A 141 -8.39 -7.33 10.21
CA ALA A 141 -7.21 -7.24 11.04
C ALA A 141 -6.69 -8.60 11.48
N LYS A 142 -7.60 -9.50 11.88
CA LYS A 142 -7.24 -10.85 12.31
C LYS A 142 -6.55 -11.62 11.19
N ASN A 143 -7.09 -11.57 9.97
CA ASN A 143 -6.51 -12.26 8.81
C ASN A 143 -5.08 -11.77 8.54
N ILE A 144 -4.88 -10.44 8.46
CA ILE A 144 -3.59 -9.83 8.20
C ILE A 144 -2.56 -10.18 9.28
N LEU A 145 -2.94 -9.97 10.54
CA LEU A 145 -2.02 -10.19 11.67
C LEU A 145 -1.67 -11.66 11.85
N THR A 146 -2.59 -12.58 11.53
CA THR A 146 -2.32 -14.01 11.55
C THR A 146 -1.32 -14.38 10.45
N ALA A 147 -1.57 -13.97 9.21
CA ALA A 147 -0.67 -14.27 8.10
C ALA A 147 0.72 -13.65 8.31
N TRP A 148 0.78 -12.41 8.79
CA TRP A 148 2.06 -11.76 9.09
C TRP A 148 2.81 -12.43 10.24
N LYS A 149 2.08 -12.80 11.30
CA LYS A 149 2.66 -13.54 12.41
C LYS A 149 3.24 -14.89 11.93
N ASP A 150 2.53 -15.61 11.07
CA ASP A 150 3.02 -16.87 10.51
C ASP A 150 4.31 -16.70 9.71
N LEU A 151 4.43 -15.64 8.89
CA LEU A 151 5.67 -15.32 8.19
C LEU A 151 6.81 -14.99 9.16
N ASN A 152 6.51 -14.26 10.24
CA ASN A 152 7.50 -13.93 11.25
C ASN A 152 7.96 -15.16 12.04
N ASP A 153 7.03 -16.02 12.46
CA ASP A 153 7.31 -17.26 13.21
C ASP A 153 8.15 -18.24 12.38
N LYS A 154 8.00 -18.25 11.06
CA LYS A 154 8.83 -19.02 10.12
C LYS A 154 10.21 -18.36 9.87
N GLY A 155 10.45 -17.16 10.38
CA GLY A 155 11.65 -16.39 10.09
C GLY A 155 11.70 -15.80 8.68
N PHE A 156 10.58 -15.79 7.96
CA PHE A 156 10.50 -15.32 6.57
C PHE A 156 10.40 -13.80 6.46
N ALA A 157 9.77 -13.15 7.44
CA ALA A 157 9.54 -11.71 7.43
C ALA A 157 9.93 -11.09 8.78
N PRO A 158 11.23 -10.96 9.09
CA PRO A 158 11.66 -10.29 10.31
C PRO A 158 11.26 -8.81 10.27
N VAL A 159 11.01 -8.24 11.44
CA VAL A 159 10.72 -6.81 11.57
C VAL A 159 12.00 -6.01 11.36
N VAL A 160 12.08 -5.26 10.27
CA VAL A 160 13.28 -4.49 9.90
C VAL A 160 13.23 -3.01 10.32
N GLY A 161 12.17 -2.58 10.99
CA GLY A 161 12.05 -1.20 11.49
C GLY A 161 10.65 -0.64 11.35
N LYS A 162 10.54 0.69 11.44
CA LYS A 162 9.29 1.43 11.33
C LYS A 162 9.32 2.35 10.11
N GLY A 163 8.14 2.53 9.49
CA GLY A 163 7.98 3.40 8.32
C GLY A 163 7.92 2.62 7.01
N GLY A 164 7.42 3.29 5.97
CA GLY A 164 7.15 2.67 4.67
C GLY A 164 8.41 2.21 3.92
N ASP A 165 9.54 2.86 4.18
CA ASP A 165 10.80 2.60 3.47
C ASP A 165 11.76 1.68 4.25
N ALA A 166 11.37 1.22 5.46
CA ALA A 166 12.26 0.44 6.31
C ALA A 166 12.73 -0.87 5.68
N GLY A 167 11.90 -1.50 4.83
CA GLY A 167 12.24 -2.73 4.11
C GLY A 167 13.06 -2.51 2.83
N LEU A 168 13.08 -1.30 2.28
CA LEU A 168 13.70 -1.04 0.98
C LEU A 168 15.21 -1.21 0.99
N ALA A 169 15.87 -0.91 2.11
CA ALA A 169 17.33 -1.02 2.24
C ALA A 169 17.79 -2.47 2.14
N ASP A 170 17.15 -3.38 2.88
CA ASP A 170 17.47 -4.81 2.85
C ASP A 170 17.18 -5.42 1.47
N PHE A 171 16.07 -5.02 0.84
CA PHE A 171 15.73 -5.44 -0.51
C PHE A 171 16.78 -4.95 -1.53
N SER A 172 17.09 -3.65 -1.55
CA SER A 172 18.06 -3.07 -2.49
C SER A 172 19.49 -3.57 -2.28
N ALA A 173 19.80 -4.04 -1.07
CA ALA A 173 21.05 -4.72 -0.78
C ALA A 173 21.09 -6.16 -1.31
N GLY A 174 19.96 -6.70 -1.78
CA GLY A 174 19.84 -8.10 -2.20
C GLY A 174 19.75 -9.08 -1.02
N LYS A 175 19.40 -8.61 0.18
CA LYS A 175 19.26 -9.44 1.36
C LYS A 175 17.89 -10.13 1.42
N SER A 176 16.83 -9.43 1.07
CA SER A 176 15.48 -9.98 0.99
C SER A 176 15.02 -10.17 -0.46
N ALA A 177 14.21 -11.21 -0.68
CA ALA A 177 13.64 -11.50 -2.00
C ALA A 177 12.46 -10.60 -2.35
N ILE A 178 11.73 -10.12 -1.35
CA ILE A 178 10.49 -9.35 -1.50
C ILE A 178 10.52 -8.14 -0.57
N THR A 179 9.95 -7.04 -1.02
CA THR A 179 9.55 -5.92 -0.16
C THR A 179 8.26 -5.29 -0.67
N LEU A 180 7.56 -4.57 0.19
CA LEU A 180 6.42 -3.75 -0.18
C LEU A 180 6.82 -2.28 -0.15
N GLY A 181 6.29 -1.51 -1.07
CA GLY A 181 6.54 -0.08 -1.12
C GLY A 181 5.50 0.64 -1.96
N SER A 182 5.63 1.95 -2.02
CA SER A 182 4.88 2.78 -2.93
C SER A 182 5.44 2.68 -4.36
N THR A 183 4.60 2.85 -5.37
CA THR A 183 5.03 3.12 -6.75
C THR A 183 6.05 4.26 -6.83
N ALA A 184 5.98 5.22 -5.92
CA ALA A 184 6.94 6.33 -5.81
C ALA A 184 8.37 5.89 -5.48
N SER A 185 8.54 4.72 -4.85
CA SER A 185 9.86 4.20 -4.44
C SER A 185 10.64 3.57 -5.60
N LEU A 186 10.02 3.33 -6.76
CA LEU A 186 10.65 2.61 -7.89
C LEU A 186 11.98 3.23 -8.30
N LYS A 187 12.03 4.55 -8.47
CA LYS A 187 13.27 5.22 -8.91
C LYS A 187 14.41 5.03 -7.90
N GLN A 188 14.10 5.15 -6.61
CA GLN A 188 15.08 4.97 -5.56
C GLN A 188 15.59 3.52 -5.52
N ILE A 189 14.67 2.55 -5.59
CA ILE A 189 15.04 1.12 -5.63
C ILE A 189 15.97 0.83 -6.80
N LEU A 190 15.66 1.30 -8.01
CA LEU A 190 16.49 1.11 -9.19
C LEU A 190 17.90 1.72 -9.02
N GLN A 191 18.00 2.89 -8.39
CA GLN A 191 19.27 3.54 -8.08
C GLN A 191 20.09 2.73 -7.06
N ASP A 192 19.46 2.25 -5.99
CA ASP A 192 20.12 1.55 -4.90
C ASP A 192 20.52 0.13 -5.30
N VAL A 193 19.69 -0.55 -6.09
CA VAL A 193 20.02 -1.85 -6.69
C VAL A 193 21.20 -1.72 -7.65
N ASN A 194 21.23 -0.64 -8.46
CA ASN A 194 22.35 -0.32 -9.35
C ASN A 194 22.84 -1.51 -10.19
N GLY A 195 21.91 -2.28 -10.74
CA GLY A 195 22.22 -3.44 -11.61
C GLY A 195 22.78 -4.66 -10.88
N LYS A 196 22.60 -4.81 -9.58
CA LYS A 196 23.00 -6.01 -8.83
C LYS A 196 22.11 -7.20 -9.13
N PHE A 197 20.85 -6.94 -9.47
CA PHE A 197 19.82 -7.93 -9.88
C PHE A 197 18.72 -7.25 -10.69
#